data_5bb01edd3bca805774522664913f515b
#
_entry.id   5bb01edd3bca805774522664913f515b
#
_cell.length_a   1.000
_cell.length_b   1.000
_cell.length_c   1.000
_cell.angle_alpha   90.00
_cell.angle_beta   90.00
_cell.angle_gamma   90.00
#
_symmetry.space_group_name_H-M   'P 1'
#
loop_
_entity.id
_entity.type
_entity.pdbx_description
1 polymer ?
#
loop_
_entity_poly.entity_id
_entity_poly.type
_entity_poly.pdbx_seq_one_letter_code
_entity_poly.pdbx_strand_id
1 'polypeptide(L)'
;IEGDAFFCQEDYMSDTWTYFDEKDGRIVRIYDKEPVKEEIRKKLFVGVFQFTDTACFRKCLENAFKQDSLQISTFYYALQEYSKMHPMRSILTNNWFDIGHEDKYYNSKLEVRAREFNHITIDKNRGILKKTSDDKDKFIGEIKWYLKLPADVEYVRPRIFDYSTSYVNPYVSMEYYAYHTVHELFLYGDLTLQ
;
A
#
# COMPACT_ATOMS: atom_id res chain seq x y z
N ILE A 1 -2.08 -14.37 -17.20
CA ILE A 1 -1.06 -13.58 -17.95
C ILE A 1 -0.30 -14.58 -18.78
N GLU A 2 -0.20 -14.39 -20.10
CA GLU A 2 0.63 -15.20 -20.98
C GLU A 2 2.01 -14.58 -21.13
N GLY A 3 3.07 -15.40 -21.03
CA GLY A 3 4.46 -14.98 -21.19
C GLY A 3 5.12 -14.39 -19.95
N ASP A 4 6.34 -13.91 -20.13
CA ASP A 4 7.12 -13.25 -19.08
C ASP A 4 6.56 -11.86 -18.78
N ALA A 5 6.34 -11.56 -17.49
CA ALA A 5 5.73 -10.30 -17.11
C ALA A 5 6.10 -9.89 -15.67
N PHE A 6 5.93 -8.62 -15.36
CA PHE A 6 5.98 -8.11 -13.99
C PHE A 6 5.02 -6.94 -13.81
N PHE A 7 4.56 -6.75 -12.58
CA PHE A 7 3.71 -5.61 -12.24
C PHE A 7 4.54 -4.41 -11.83
N CYS A 8 4.08 -3.24 -12.21
CA CYS A 8 4.71 -1.96 -11.89
C CYS A 8 3.66 -0.89 -11.60
N GLN A 9 4.08 0.17 -10.94
CA GLN A 9 3.31 1.39 -10.71
C GLN A 9 4.15 2.60 -11.12
N GLU A 10 3.51 3.71 -11.47
CA GLU A 10 4.21 4.99 -11.69
C GLU A 10 4.12 5.85 -10.44
N ASP A 11 5.27 6.30 -9.94
CA ASP A 11 5.34 7.23 -8.82
C ASP A 11 6.56 8.15 -8.94
N TYR A 12 6.61 9.19 -8.11
CA TYR A 12 7.81 9.97 -7.95
C TYR A 12 8.93 9.14 -7.34
N MET A 13 10.14 9.27 -7.90
CA MET A 13 11.29 8.54 -7.38
C MET A 13 11.58 8.92 -5.93
N SER A 14 11.89 7.91 -5.12
CA SER A 14 12.38 8.03 -3.77
C SER A 14 13.53 7.03 -3.55
N ASP A 15 14.30 7.19 -2.50
CA ASP A 15 15.35 6.27 -2.10
C ASP A 15 14.84 5.00 -1.40
N THR A 16 13.52 4.87 -1.24
CA THR A 16 12.88 3.70 -0.60
C THR A 16 12.54 2.60 -1.59
N TRP A 17 12.36 2.94 -2.89
CA TRP A 17 11.87 2.02 -3.92
C TRP A 17 12.90 1.74 -5.01
N THR A 18 12.69 0.61 -5.70
CA THR A 18 13.47 0.24 -6.89
C THR A 18 12.69 0.58 -8.14
N TYR A 19 13.23 1.47 -8.96
CA TYR A 19 12.66 1.93 -10.24
C TYR A 19 13.43 1.37 -11.42
N PHE A 20 12.85 1.45 -12.61
CA PHE A 20 13.48 0.96 -13.82
C PHE A 20 13.12 1.78 -15.05
N ASP A 21 14.01 1.70 -16.05
CA ASP A 21 13.75 2.06 -17.43
C ASP A 21 13.67 0.80 -18.27
N GLU A 22 12.72 0.75 -19.20
CA GLU A 22 12.54 -0.35 -20.12
C GLU A 22 12.51 0.11 -21.58
N LYS A 23 12.94 -0.76 -22.46
CA LYS A 23 12.83 -0.60 -23.90
C LYS A 23 12.57 -1.96 -24.57
N ASP A 24 11.50 -2.07 -25.37
CA ASP A 24 11.15 -3.28 -26.11
C ASP A 24 11.06 -4.54 -25.21
N GLY A 25 10.48 -4.39 -24.02
CA GLY A 25 10.35 -5.46 -23.04
C GLY A 25 11.65 -5.86 -22.32
N ARG A 26 12.73 -5.09 -22.49
CA ARG A 26 14.00 -5.30 -21.80
C ARG A 26 14.22 -4.21 -20.75
N ILE A 27 14.63 -4.63 -19.57
CA ILE A 27 15.00 -3.70 -18.50
C ILE A 27 16.38 -3.15 -18.83
N VAL A 28 16.43 -1.86 -19.17
CA VAL A 28 17.66 -1.19 -19.61
C VAL A 28 18.47 -0.71 -18.41
N ARG A 29 17.81 -0.15 -17.42
CA ARG A 29 18.45 0.36 -16.21
C ARG A 29 17.54 0.14 -15.00
N ILE A 30 18.16 -0.16 -13.87
CA ILE A 30 17.53 -0.28 -12.56
C ILE A 30 18.14 0.78 -11.64
N TYR A 31 17.27 1.45 -10.90
CA TYR A 31 17.58 2.43 -9.87
C TYR A 31 17.21 1.81 -8.52
N ASP A 32 18.14 1.12 -7.89
CA ASP A 32 17.90 0.36 -6.66
C ASP A 32 18.16 1.23 -5.44
N LYS A 33 17.11 1.90 -4.96
CA LYS A 33 17.17 2.80 -3.79
C LYS A 33 18.21 3.91 -3.94
N GLU A 34 18.33 4.43 -5.16
CA GLU A 34 19.28 5.51 -5.44
C GLU A 34 18.79 6.85 -4.85
N PRO A 35 19.70 7.70 -4.31
CA PRO A 35 19.34 9.04 -3.88
C PRO A 35 18.76 9.88 -5.03
N VAL A 36 17.62 10.51 -4.78
CA VAL A 36 16.91 11.30 -5.79
C VAL A 36 17.26 12.78 -5.63
N LYS A 37 17.67 13.42 -6.71
CA LYS A 37 18.02 14.85 -6.73
C LYS A 37 16.90 15.74 -7.30
N GLU A 38 15.96 15.16 -8.03
CA GLU A 38 14.89 15.87 -8.72
C GLU A 38 13.57 15.08 -8.65
N GLU A 39 12.44 15.75 -8.71
CA GLU A 39 11.11 15.12 -8.77
C GLU A 39 10.88 14.51 -10.16
N ILE A 40 11.32 13.28 -10.34
CA ILE A 40 11.16 12.51 -11.58
C ILE A 40 10.14 11.38 -11.33
N ARG A 41 9.14 11.26 -12.21
CA ARG A 41 8.23 10.10 -12.20
C ARG A 41 8.83 8.96 -13.02
N LYS A 42 8.83 7.77 -12.45
CA LYS A 42 9.28 6.53 -13.08
C LYS A 42 8.41 5.35 -12.69
N LYS A 43 8.54 4.25 -13.43
CA LYS A 43 7.94 2.97 -13.07
C LYS A 43 8.75 2.31 -11.97
N LEU A 44 8.07 1.87 -10.90
CA LEU A 44 8.64 1.09 -9.80
C LEU A 44 8.15 -0.36 -9.86
N PHE A 45 8.95 -1.29 -9.34
CA PHE A 45 8.53 -2.68 -9.18
C PHE A 45 7.64 -2.85 -7.96
N VAL A 46 6.49 -3.52 -8.14
CA VAL A 46 5.57 -3.84 -7.03
C VAL A 46 5.82 -5.24 -6.43
N GLY A 47 6.87 -5.93 -6.87
CA GLY A 47 7.29 -7.21 -6.28
C GLY A 47 6.57 -8.45 -6.83
N VAL A 48 5.80 -8.33 -7.91
CA VAL A 48 5.12 -9.47 -8.56
C VAL A 48 5.74 -9.71 -9.93
N PHE A 49 6.31 -10.91 -10.12
CA PHE A 49 7.02 -11.32 -11.34
C PHE A 49 6.52 -12.68 -11.82
N GLN A 50 6.45 -12.86 -13.14
CA GLN A 50 6.15 -14.12 -13.79
C GLN A 50 7.25 -14.48 -14.78
N PHE A 51 7.79 -15.68 -14.63
CA PHE A 51 8.84 -16.23 -15.48
C PHE A 51 8.34 -17.49 -16.18
N THR A 52 8.49 -17.57 -17.49
CA THR A 52 8.17 -18.77 -18.28
C THR A 52 9.33 -19.76 -18.29
N ASP A 53 10.58 -19.27 -18.31
CA ASP A 53 11.78 -20.09 -18.20
C ASP A 53 12.44 -19.90 -16.82
N THR A 54 11.90 -20.59 -15.82
CA THR A 54 12.43 -20.56 -14.45
C THR A 54 13.84 -21.15 -14.33
N ALA A 55 14.23 -22.06 -15.24
CA ALA A 55 15.58 -22.63 -15.26
C ALA A 55 16.62 -21.60 -15.72
N CYS A 56 16.26 -20.80 -16.73
CA CYS A 56 17.09 -19.69 -17.18
C CYS A 56 17.19 -18.60 -16.09
N PHE A 57 16.08 -18.21 -15.46
CA PHE A 57 16.10 -17.22 -14.38
C PHE A 57 16.96 -17.68 -13.20
N ARG A 58 16.87 -18.97 -12.80
CA ARG A 58 17.72 -19.55 -11.75
C ARG A 58 19.21 -19.43 -12.10
N LYS A 59 19.61 -19.71 -13.36
CA LYS A 59 20.99 -19.52 -13.80
C LYS A 59 21.44 -18.06 -13.71
N CYS A 60 20.56 -17.11 -14.04
CA CYS A 60 20.85 -15.68 -13.88
C CYS A 60 21.08 -15.34 -12.39
N LEU A 61 20.27 -15.88 -11.48
CA LEU A 61 20.47 -15.72 -10.03
C LEU A 61 21.78 -16.33 -9.56
N GLU A 62 22.09 -17.57 -9.94
CA GLU A 62 23.34 -18.25 -9.60
C GLU A 62 24.57 -17.47 -10.08
N ASN A 63 24.49 -16.87 -11.27
CA ASN A 63 25.55 -16.02 -11.80
C ASN A 63 25.66 -14.69 -11.05
N ALA A 64 24.51 -14.09 -10.69
CA ALA A 64 24.47 -12.87 -9.89
C ALA A 64 25.13 -13.05 -8.51
N PHE A 65 24.88 -14.19 -7.85
CA PHE A 65 25.50 -14.52 -6.56
C PHE A 65 27.02 -14.70 -6.60
N LYS A 66 27.60 -14.93 -7.78
CA LYS A 66 29.05 -15.04 -7.96
C LYS A 66 29.74 -13.68 -8.19
N GLN A 67 28.97 -12.60 -8.29
CA GLN A 67 29.53 -11.24 -8.48
C GLN A 67 29.88 -10.64 -7.11
N ASP A 68 31.12 -10.26 -6.92
CA ASP A 68 31.61 -9.75 -5.62
C ASP A 68 31.21 -8.30 -5.33
N SER A 69 30.72 -7.53 -6.31
CA SER A 69 30.38 -6.11 -6.16
C SER A 69 29.26 -5.66 -7.10
N LEU A 70 28.02 -6.02 -6.79
CA LEU A 70 26.86 -5.49 -7.49
C LEU A 70 26.47 -4.11 -6.92
N GLN A 71 26.15 -3.17 -7.80
CA GLN A 71 25.61 -1.86 -7.40
C GLN A 71 24.10 -1.90 -7.11
N ILE A 72 23.44 -2.99 -7.54
CA ILE A 72 22.01 -3.25 -7.31
C ILE A 72 21.85 -4.62 -6.65
N SER A 73 20.68 -4.87 -6.04
CA SER A 73 20.44 -6.15 -5.39
C SER A 73 20.56 -7.32 -6.37
N THR A 74 21.02 -8.47 -5.88
CA THR A 74 21.24 -9.69 -6.65
C THR A 74 20.03 -10.11 -7.48
N PHE A 75 18.81 -9.98 -6.90
CA PHE A 75 17.57 -10.30 -7.60
C PHE A 75 17.35 -9.40 -8.81
N TYR A 76 17.49 -8.09 -8.65
CA TYR A 76 17.27 -7.13 -9.73
C TYR A 76 18.34 -7.21 -10.81
N TYR A 77 19.58 -7.54 -10.45
CA TYR A 77 20.62 -7.84 -11.43
C TYR A 77 20.24 -9.07 -12.28
N ALA A 78 19.82 -10.15 -11.62
CA ALA A 78 19.39 -11.37 -12.33
C ALA A 78 18.16 -11.12 -13.21
N LEU A 79 17.22 -10.30 -12.77
CA LEU A 79 16.03 -9.88 -13.53
C LEU A 79 16.43 -9.11 -14.78
N GLN A 80 17.39 -8.19 -14.67
CA GLN A 80 17.91 -7.43 -15.82
C GLN A 80 18.60 -8.35 -16.83
N GLU A 81 19.45 -9.27 -16.38
CA GLU A 81 20.11 -10.26 -17.26
C GLU A 81 19.10 -11.19 -17.94
N TYR A 82 18.09 -11.66 -17.20
CA TYR A 82 17.01 -12.49 -17.75
C TYR A 82 16.24 -11.74 -18.84
N SER A 83 15.88 -10.49 -18.60
CA SER A 83 15.11 -9.68 -19.57
C SER A 83 15.83 -9.43 -20.90
N LYS A 84 17.15 -9.55 -20.94
CA LYS A 84 17.93 -9.46 -22.18
C LYS A 84 17.65 -10.64 -23.14
N MET A 85 17.38 -11.82 -22.57
CA MET A 85 17.11 -13.06 -23.31
C MET A 85 15.62 -13.29 -23.50
N HIS A 86 14.82 -12.95 -22.49
CA HIS A 86 13.37 -13.12 -22.43
C HIS A 86 12.70 -11.76 -22.23
N PRO A 87 12.23 -11.09 -23.28
CA PRO A 87 11.53 -9.83 -23.16
C PRO A 87 10.30 -9.97 -22.25
N MET A 88 10.17 -9.08 -21.28
CA MET A 88 9.14 -9.13 -20.26
C MET A 88 8.13 -8.00 -20.47
N ARG A 89 6.85 -8.29 -20.26
CA ARG A 89 5.79 -7.28 -20.32
C ARG A 89 5.64 -6.58 -18.97
N SER A 90 5.81 -5.27 -18.92
CA SER A 90 5.45 -4.46 -17.77
C SER A 90 3.93 -4.26 -17.74
N ILE A 91 3.30 -4.55 -16.60
CA ILE A 91 1.86 -4.42 -16.37
C ILE A 91 1.65 -3.33 -15.34
N LEU A 92 1.10 -2.19 -15.79
CA LEU A 92 0.79 -1.09 -14.90
C LEU A 92 -0.40 -1.45 -14.01
N THR A 93 -0.26 -1.22 -12.71
CA THR A 93 -1.34 -1.37 -11.72
C THR A 93 -1.50 -0.09 -10.90
N ASN A 94 -2.75 0.25 -10.61
CA ASN A 94 -3.10 1.36 -9.71
C ASN A 94 -3.66 0.86 -8.36
N ASN A 95 -3.77 -0.46 -8.20
CA ASN A 95 -4.35 -1.11 -7.01
C ASN A 95 -3.29 -1.79 -6.15
N TRP A 96 -2.10 -1.21 -6.07
CA TRP A 96 -1.05 -1.70 -5.21
C TRP A 96 -0.88 -0.77 -4.01
N PHE A 97 -0.86 -1.35 -2.82
CA PHE A 97 -0.72 -0.64 -1.56
C PHE A 97 0.56 -1.08 -0.88
N ASP A 98 1.43 -0.12 -0.58
CA ASP A 98 2.62 -0.37 0.21
C ASP A 98 2.27 -0.56 1.69
N ILE A 99 2.60 -1.73 2.21
CA ILE A 99 2.46 -2.08 3.62
C ILE A 99 3.81 -2.35 4.30
N GLY A 100 4.91 -2.22 3.57
CA GLY A 100 6.27 -2.50 4.06
C GLY A 100 6.96 -1.28 4.67
N HIS A 101 6.47 -0.07 4.43
CA HIS A 101 7.00 1.18 4.99
C HIS A 101 5.95 1.83 5.91
N GLU A 102 6.36 2.26 7.09
CA GLU A 102 5.45 2.72 8.15
C GLU A 102 4.55 3.89 7.70
N ASP A 103 5.11 4.90 7.06
CA ASP A 103 4.36 6.05 6.53
C ASP A 103 3.35 5.66 5.45
N LYS A 104 3.73 4.73 4.56
CA LYS A 104 2.86 4.20 3.49
C LYS A 104 1.82 3.23 4.05
N TYR A 105 2.21 2.40 5.05
CA TYR A 105 1.30 1.50 5.74
C TYR A 105 0.07 2.23 6.30
N TYR A 106 0.26 3.35 6.98
CA TYR A 106 -0.86 4.13 7.52
C TYR A 106 -1.80 4.66 6.44
N ASN A 107 -1.27 5.07 5.29
CA ASN A 107 -2.09 5.52 4.17
C ASN A 107 -2.84 4.35 3.51
N SER A 108 -2.14 3.27 3.23
CA SER A 108 -2.70 2.04 2.64
C SER A 108 -3.77 1.40 3.53
N LYS A 109 -3.55 1.41 4.85
CA LYS A 109 -4.48 0.92 5.85
C LYS A 109 -5.84 1.62 5.79
N LEU A 110 -5.87 2.92 5.52
CA LEU A 110 -7.11 3.68 5.41
C LEU A 110 -7.92 3.26 4.18
N GLU A 111 -7.25 2.97 3.07
CA GLU A 111 -7.89 2.54 1.83
C GLU A 111 -8.32 1.07 1.88
N VAL A 112 -7.49 0.19 2.44
CA VAL A 112 -7.77 -1.26 2.52
C VAL A 112 -8.79 -1.60 3.62
N ARG A 113 -8.88 -0.82 4.70
CA ARG A 113 -9.82 -1.08 5.81
C ARG A 113 -11.23 -0.61 5.60
N ALA A 114 -11.45 0.35 4.74
CA ALA A 114 -12.80 0.70 4.38
C ALA A 114 -13.41 -0.50 3.64
N ARG A 115 -14.45 -1.14 4.22
CA ARG A 115 -15.28 -2.07 3.45
C ARG A 115 -15.71 -1.33 2.19
N GLU A 116 -15.86 -2.03 1.07
CA GLU A 116 -16.20 -1.44 -0.23
C GLU A 116 -17.29 -0.37 -0.19
N PHE A 117 -18.23 -0.51 0.74
CA PHE A 117 -19.35 0.40 0.94
C PHE A 117 -19.10 1.53 1.97
N ASN A 118 -17.92 1.60 2.61
CA ASN A 118 -17.56 2.65 3.56
C ASN A 118 -16.53 3.59 2.95
N HIS A 119 -16.79 4.89 3.05
CA HIS A 119 -15.87 5.93 2.63
C HIS A 119 -15.39 6.72 3.86
N ILE A 120 -14.08 6.77 4.04
CA ILE A 120 -13.44 7.44 5.18
C ILE A 120 -12.52 8.54 4.65
N THR A 121 -12.70 9.74 5.17
CA THR A 121 -11.81 10.89 4.92
C THR A 121 -11.22 11.35 6.23
N ILE A 122 -9.91 11.61 6.28
CA ILE A 122 -9.23 12.06 7.50
C ILE A 122 -8.54 13.39 7.26
N ASP A 123 -8.88 14.36 8.09
CA ASP A 123 -8.13 15.60 8.25
C ASP A 123 -7.15 15.43 9.42
N LYS A 124 -5.91 15.04 9.11
CA LYS A 124 -4.85 14.82 10.11
C LYS A 124 -4.49 16.10 10.89
N ASN A 125 -4.62 17.27 10.25
CA ASN A 125 -4.28 18.54 10.88
C ASN A 125 -5.29 18.92 11.96
N ARG A 126 -6.55 18.57 11.77
CA ARG A 126 -7.64 18.83 12.72
C ARG A 126 -7.95 17.64 13.62
N GLY A 127 -7.37 16.47 13.34
CA GLY A 127 -7.69 15.24 14.08
C GLY A 127 -9.14 14.78 13.86
N ILE A 128 -9.69 14.99 12.66
CA ILE A 128 -11.08 14.69 12.34
C ILE A 128 -11.17 13.59 11.30
N LEU A 129 -11.96 12.55 11.61
CA LEU A 129 -12.37 11.51 10.69
C LEU A 129 -13.83 11.73 10.28
N LYS A 130 -14.11 11.76 8.98
CA LYS A 130 -15.46 11.75 8.43
C LYS A 130 -15.73 10.42 7.75
N LYS A 131 -16.82 9.74 8.14
CA LYS A 131 -17.28 8.49 7.57
C LYS A 131 -18.62 8.66 6.89
N THR A 132 -18.75 8.08 5.70
CA THR A 132 -20.00 7.86 4.96
C THR A 132 -20.10 6.40 4.54
N SER A 133 -21.28 5.93 4.12
CA SER A 133 -21.47 4.56 3.66
C SER A 133 -22.58 4.46 2.62
N ASP A 134 -22.41 3.55 1.66
CA ASP A 134 -23.43 3.20 0.69
C ASP A 134 -24.50 2.29 1.31
N ASP A 135 -24.14 1.48 2.35
CA ASP A 135 -25.09 0.71 3.17
C ASP A 135 -25.73 1.65 4.23
N LYS A 136 -26.66 2.47 3.76
CA LYS A 136 -27.25 3.57 4.55
C LYS A 136 -28.00 3.07 5.78
N ASP A 137 -28.70 1.95 5.69
CA ASP A 137 -29.51 1.41 6.79
C ASP A 137 -28.63 0.99 7.96
N LYS A 138 -27.58 0.20 7.71
CA LYS A 138 -26.63 -0.18 8.74
C LYS A 138 -25.87 1.02 9.28
N PHE A 139 -25.49 1.95 8.40
CA PHE A 139 -24.72 3.11 8.82
C PHE A 139 -25.51 4.09 9.69
N ILE A 140 -26.79 4.32 9.37
CA ILE A 140 -27.68 5.10 10.24
C ILE A 140 -27.85 4.40 11.59
N GLY A 141 -27.93 3.07 11.59
CA GLY A 141 -27.94 2.27 12.81
C GLY A 141 -26.68 2.46 13.65
N GLU A 142 -25.50 2.45 13.01
CA GLU A 142 -24.21 2.73 13.66
C GLU A 142 -24.16 4.13 14.27
N ILE A 143 -24.57 5.18 13.54
CA ILE A 143 -24.63 6.55 14.07
C ILE A 143 -25.54 6.62 15.28
N LYS A 144 -26.74 6.06 15.18
CA LYS A 144 -27.70 6.03 16.30
C LYS A 144 -27.16 5.28 17.52
N TRP A 145 -26.36 4.22 17.30
CA TRP A 145 -25.71 3.50 18.39
C TRP A 145 -24.73 4.39 19.13
N TYR A 146 -23.84 5.11 18.43
CA TYR A 146 -22.93 6.08 19.05
C TYR A 146 -23.66 7.13 19.89
N LEU A 147 -24.78 7.66 19.38
CA LEU A 147 -25.57 8.71 20.04
C LEU A 147 -26.35 8.20 21.27
N LYS A 148 -26.61 6.89 21.36
CA LYS A 148 -27.34 6.28 22.47
C LYS A 148 -26.47 5.79 23.60
N LEU A 149 -25.13 5.83 23.42
CA LEU A 149 -24.23 5.39 24.48
C LEU A 149 -24.42 6.26 25.73
N PRO A 150 -24.52 5.65 26.92
CA PRO A 150 -24.63 6.38 28.19
C PRO A 150 -23.42 7.29 28.43
N ALA A 151 -23.62 8.36 29.17
CA ALA A 151 -22.57 9.35 29.46
C ALA A 151 -21.39 8.77 30.25
N ASP A 152 -21.62 7.76 31.07
CA ASP A 152 -20.61 7.07 31.86
C ASP A 152 -19.64 6.22 31.05
N VAL A 153 -20.00 5.89 29.77
CA VAL A 153 -19.09 5.20 28.80
C VAL A 153 -18.65 6.10 27.65
N GLU A 154 -18.95 7.39 27.70
CA GLU A 154 -18.58 8.34 26.65
C GLU A 154 -17.06 8.41 26.42
N TYR A 155 -16.27 8.20 27.46
CA TYR A 155 -14.79 8.23 27.37
C TYR A 155 -14.16 7.07 26.58
N VAL A 156 -14.92 5.99 26.29
CA VAL A 156 -14.42 4.85 25.49
C VAL A 156 -14.79 4.94 24.01
N ARG A 157 -15.42 6.02 23.57
CA ARG A 157 -15.77 6.25 22.16
C ARG A 157 -15.11 7.52 21.62
N PRO A 158 -14.90 7.62 20.29
CA PRO A 158 -14.47 8.86 19.68
C PRO A 158 -15.49 9.98 19.93
N ARG A 159 -15.01 11.18 20.19
CA ARG A 159 -15.87 12.35 20.29
C ARG A 159 -16.53 12.61 18.94
N ILE A 160 -17.85 12.74 18.91
CA ILE A 160 -18.61 13.07 17.70
C ILE A 160 -18.71 14.59 17.61
N PHE A 161 -18.27 15.16 16.48
CA PHE A 161 -18.32 16.60 16.19
C PHE A 161 -19.58 16.98 15.44
N ASP A 162 -19.97 16.13 14.47
CA ASP A 162 -21.10 16.39 13.60
C ASP A 162 -21.63 15.09 13.01
N TYR A 163 -22.92 15.04 12.64
CA TYR A 163 -23.52 13.87 12.03
C TYR A 163 -24.81 14.19 11.27
N SER A 164 -25.19 13.28 10.38
CA SER A 164 -26.51 13.27 9.74
C SER A 164 -27.07 11.85 9.72
N THR A 165 -28.30 11.68 10.18
CA THR A 165 -29.07 10.44 10.04
C THR A 165 -30.08 10.51 8.89
N SER A 166 -30.02 11.56 8.05
CA SER A 166 -30.82 11.65 6.84
C SER A 166 -30.45 10.55 5.87
N TYR A 167 -31.42 9.82 5.37
CA TYR A 167 -31.19 8.75 4.40
C TYR A 167 -30.58 9.23 3.08
N VAL A 168 -30.78 10.49 2.73
CA VAL A 168 -30.20 11.09 1.51
C VAL A 168 -28.68 11.14 1.59
N ASN A 169 -28.17 11.62 2.73
CA ASN A 169 -26.72 11.80 2.95
C ASN A 169 -26.35 11.55 4.42
N PRO A 170 -26.30 10.27 4.86
CA PRO A 170 -25.86 9.95 6.22
C PRO A 170 -24.34 10.11 6.33
N TYR A 171 -23.88 10.74 7.40
CA TYR A 171 -22.47 10.85 7.72
C TYR A 171 -22.24 10.98 9.23
N VAL A 172 -21.05 10.67 9.67
CA VAL A 172 -20.55 11.01 11.01
C VAL A 172 -19.16 11.59 10.91
N SER A 173 -18.94 12.68 11.62
CA SER A 173 -17.64 13.33 11.79
C SER A 173 -17.22 13.18 13.24
N MET A 174 -16.08 12.54 13.46
CA MET A 174 -15.63 12.16 14.80
C MET A 174 -14.13 12.38 14.98
N GLU A 175 -13.69 12.33 16.21
CA GLU A 175 -12.28 12.41 16.57
C GLU A 175 -11.48 11.27 15.92
N TYR A 176 -10.35 11.60 15.33
CA TYR A 176 -9.43 10.64 14.75
C TYR A 176 -8.34 10.28 15.72
N TYR A 177 -8.25 9.00 16.04
CA TYR A 177 -7.16 8.44 16.82
C TYR A 177 -6.15 7.73 15.89
N ALA A 178 -4.91 8.22 15.93
CA ALA A 178 -3.80 7.63 15.16
C ALA A 178 -3.19 6.39 15.86
N TYR A 179 -3.82 5.89 16.94
CA TYR A 179 -3.32 4.72 17.68
C TYR A 179 -3.62 3.41 16.95
N HIS A 180 -2.77 2.42 17.22
CA HIS A 180 -3.03 1.04 16.83
C HIS A 180 -4.28 0.52 17.52
N THR A 181 -5.10 -0.23 16.76
CA THR A 181 -6.19 -0.98 17.39
C THR A 181 -5.62 -2.20 18.13
N VAL A 182 -6.36 -2.71 19.12
CA VAL A 182 -5.98 -3.94 19.85
C VAL A 182 -5.76 -5.11 18.88
N HIS A 183 -6.55 -5.18 17.81
CA HIS A 183 -6.38 -6.19 16.76
C HIS A 183 -5.01 -6.08 16.05
N GLU A 184 -4.56 -4.87 15.77
CA GLU A 184 -3.24 -4.65 15.15
C GLU A 184 -2.10 -4.97 16.11
N LEU A 185 -2.24 -4.55 17.36
CA LEU A 185 -1.28 -4.91 18.40
C LEU A 185 -1.19 -6.42 18.60
N PHE A 186 -2.33 -7.13 18.46
CA PHE A 186 -2.36 -8.59 18.55
C PHE A 186 -1.69 -9.28 17.36
N LEU A 187 -1.91 -8.77 16.14
CA LEU A 187 -1.38 -9.41 14.92
C LEU A 187 0.07 -9.02 14.60
N TYR A 188 0.47 -7.79 14.90
CA TYR A 188 1.73 -7.20 14.42
C TYR A 188 2.55 -6.53 15.51
N GLY A 189 2.06 -6.42 16.70
CA GLY A 189 2.73 -5.78 17.83
C GLY A 189 3.18 -6.76 18.88
N ASP A 190 4.16 -6.36 19.69
CA ASP A 190 4.62 -7.10 20.85
C ASP A 190 3.67 -6.92 22.04
N LEU A 191 2.47 -7.52 21.98
CA LEU A 191 1.63 -7.64 23.15
C LEU A 191 2.27 -8.64 24.11
N THR A 192 3.05 -8.14 25.05
CA THR A 192 3.46 -8.93 26.23
C THR A 192 2.28 -9.03 27.18
N LEU A 193 1.79 -10.25 27.39
CA LEU A 193 0.89 -10.55 28.52
C LEU A 193 1.69 -10.34 29.81
N GLN A 194 1.39 -9.25 30.53
CA GLN A 194 1.83 -9.09 31.92
C GLN A 194 0.84 -9.75 32.85
#